data_c4bca3ae40d6914f0899f7434cc2a428
#
_entry.id   c4bca3ae40d6914f0899f7434cc2a428
#
_cell.length_a   1.000
_cell.length_b   1.000
_cell.length_c   1.000
_cell.angle_alpha   90.00
_cell.angle_beta   90.00
_cell.angle_gamma   90.00
#
_symmetry.space_group_name_H-M   'P 1'
#
loop_
_entity.id
_entity.type
_entity.pdbx_description
1 polymer ?
#
loop_
_entity_poly.entity_id
_entity_poly.type
_entity_poly.pdbx_seq_one_letter_code
_entity_poly.pdbx_strand_id
1 'polypeptide(L)'
;MDPNVLTVYKSPFSKVRIGKNYDGGYIIVEIPNVSYTTLIAGGICNDISFEEEFIDKYPDVQTFAFDGTIDQLPTENNKISSFIKKNIGHKNNEHMTNLHDIIDVNERIFIKIDIEGGEIPWIHSLSDDQLNKFEQIVMEFHAPYSEREIEVFNKINKNHYLVHFHANNCCGVRNHRGVIIPNVFECTYLHKKYFQTVELNQDAIPGNLDMKNVSHHDEIYINYPPFVHPSSVV
;
A
#
# COMPACT_ATOMS: atom_id res chain seq x y z
N MET A 1 -11.44 -16.84 2.00
CA MET A 1 -10.07 -16.41 1.58
C MET A 1 -9.06 -17.43 2.05
N ASP A 2 -8.07 -17.79 1.23
CA ASP A 2 -6.88 -18.46 1.75
C ASP A 2 -5.98 -17.40 2.40
N PRO A 3 -5.76 -17.41 3.72
CA PRO A 3 -4.95 -16.40 4.38
C PRO A 3 -3.49 -16.33 3.87
N ASN A 4 -2.99 -17.41 3.26
CA ASN A 4 -1.62 -17.46 2.74
C ASN A 4 -1.35 -16.45 1.61
N VAL A 5 -2.37 -15.88 0.99
CA VAL A 5 -2.18 -14.76 0.03
C VAL A 5 -1.60 -13.51 0.69
N LEU A 6 -1.71 -13.40 2.03
CA LEU A 6 -1.14 -12.35 2.85
C LEU A 6 0.17 -12.77 3.56
N THR A 7 0.88 -13.77 3.03
CA THR A 7 2.18 -14.16 3.56
C THR A 7 3.14 -12.98 3.51
N VAL A 8 3.69 -12.62 4.67
CA VAL A 8 4.65 -11.52 4.79
C VAL A 8 6.07 -12.08 4.66
N TYR A 9 6.86 -11.43 3.83
CA TYR A 9 8.26 -11.75 3.59
C TYR A 9 9.18 -10.72 4.22
N LYS A 10 10.36 -11.14 4.60
CA LYS A 10 11.40 -10.25 5.08
C LYS A 10 11.85 -9.30 3.96
N SER A 11 11.82 -8.01 4.24
CA SER A 11 12.33 -7.02 3.28
C SER A 11 13.84 -7.16 3.08
N PRO A 12 14.33 -7.12 1.83
CA PRO A 12 15.78 -7.14 1.57
C PRO A 12 16.49 -5.82 1.94
N PHE A 13 15.73 -4.75 2.19
CA PHE A 13 16.24 -3.43 2.52
C PHE A 13 15.55 -2.89 3.77
N SER A 14 16.12 -1.82 4.34
CA SER A 14 15.52 -1.10 5.47
C SER A 14 14.15 -0.54 5.11
N LYS A 15 13.33 -0.43 6.13
CA LYS A 15 12.02 0.22 6.04
C LYS A 15 12.06 1.54 6.81
N VAL A 16 11.27 2.49 6.39
CA VAL A 16 11.07 3.78 7.07
C VAL A 16 9.59 4.14 7.03
N ARG A 17 9.12 4.82 8.08
CA ARG A 17 7.82 5.45 8.10
C ARG A 17 7.95 6.86 7.54
N ILE A 18 7.07 7.25 6.63
CA ILE A 18 6.92 8.60 6.11
C ILE A 18 5.47 9.07 6.24
N GLY A 19 5.27 10.37 6.27
CA GLY A 19 3.98 10.98 6.57
C GLY A 19 3.78 11.24 8.06
N LYS A 20 2.63 11.76 8.42
CA LYS A 20 2.32 12.15 9.81
C LYS A 20 2.22 10.96 10.76
N ASN A 21 2.24 11.24 12.04
CA ASN A 21 1.95 10.26 13.08
C ASN A 21 0.48 9.82 13.02
N TYR A 22 0.22 8.58 13.45
CA TYR A 22 -1.08 7.92 13.41
C TYR A 22 -1.54 7.68 11.96
N ASP A 23 -2.81 7.91 11.68
CA ASP A 23 -3.38 7.80 10.35
C ASP A 23 -2.75 8.80 9.36
N GLY A 24 -2.44 8.37 8.14
CA GLY A 24 -1.78 9.17 7.08
C GLY A 24 -0.26 9.00 6.95
N GLY A 25 0.40 8.24 7.85
CA GLY A 25 1.80 7.83 7.65
C GLY A 25 1.90 6.35 7.32
N TYR A 26 2.76 6.00 6.35
CA TYR A 26 2.90 4.64 5.84
C TYR A 26 4.36 4.17 5.87
N ILE A 27 4.55 2.86 5.96
CA ILE A 27 5.87 2.24 5.91
C ILE A 27 6.25 1.98 4.45
N ILE A 28 7.41 2.48 4.05
CA ILE A 28 8.01 2.22 2.75
C ILE A 28 9.34 1.48 2.89
N VAL A 29 9.78 0.84 1.80
CA VAL A 29 11.11 0.22 1.71
C VAL A 29 12.07 1.21 1.06
N GLU A 30 13.23 1.41 1.68
CA GLU A 30 14.31 2.25 1.15
C GLU A 30 15.17 1.45 0.18
N ILE A 31 14.78 1.43 -1.09
CA ILE A 31 15.53 0.71 -2.11
C ILE A 31 16.79 1.51 -2.47
N PRO A 32 18.00 0.95 -2.31
CA PRO A 32 19.24 1.67 -2.65
C PRO A 32 19.29 2.07 -4.13
N ASN A 33 19.62 3.34 -4.39
CA ASN A 33 19.77 3.89 -5.74
C ASN A 33 18.52 3.75 -6.65
N VAL A 34 17.34 3.55 -6.07
CA VAL A 34 16.11 3.59 -6.85
C VAL A 34 15.87 5.01 -7.37
N SER A 35 15.41 5.09 -8.59
CA SER A 35 14.97 6.34 -9.21
C SER A 35 13.51 6.17 -9.63
N TYR A 36 12.60 6.51 -8.72
CA TYR A 36 11.19 6.61 -9.09
C TYR A 36 10.99 7.75 -10.08
N THR A 37 10.28 7.50 -11.17
CA THR A 37 9.92 8.57 -12.12
C THR A 37 8.55 9.13 -11.79
N THR A 38 7.70 8.34 -11.14
CA THR A 38 6.30 8.69 -10.90
C THR A 38 5.84 8.22 -9.54
N LEU A 39 5.21 9.13 -8.79
CA LEU A 39 4.37 8.84 -7.65
C LEU A 39 2.90 8.99 -8.06
N ILE A 40 2.11 7.95 -7.85
CA ILE A 40 0.65 8.03 -7.94
C ILE A 40 0.08 7.87 -6.53
N ALA A 41 -0.60 8.90 -6.05
CA ALA A 41 -1.22 8.93 -4.72
C ALA A 41 -2.74 9.05 -4.85
N GLY A 42 -3.48 8.13 -4.25
CA GLY A 42 -4.95 8.12 -4.20
C GLY A 42 -5.47 8.11 -2.79
N GLY A 43 -6.54 8.90 -2.55
CA GLY A 43 -7.10 9.11 -1.22
C GLY A 43 -6.27 10.13 -0.43
N ILE A 44 -6.40 11.39 -0.83
CA ILE A 44 -5.63 12.51 -0.24
C ILE A 44 -6.34 13.05 0.99
N CYS A 45 -7.66 13.17 0.92
CA CYS A 45 -8.48 13.75 1.97
C CYS A 45 -7.92 15.12 2.45
N ASN A 46 -7.57 15.23 3.71
CA ASN A 46 -7.08 16.46 4.34
C ASN A 46 -5.58 16.42 4.70
N ASP A 47 -4.82 15.47 4.15
CA ASP A 47 -3.41 15.24 4.49
C ASP A 47 -2.56 14.88 3.28
N ILE A 48 -1.45 15.59 3.09
CA ILE A 48 -0.45 15.34 2.04
C ILE A 48 0.95 15.14 2.61
N SER A 49 1.04 14.88 3.92
CA SER A 49 2.33 14.75 4.59
C SER A 49 3.18 13.60 4.04
N PHE A 50 2.54 12.51 3.63
CA PHE A 50 3.21 11.40 2.96
C PHE A 50 3.79 11.84 1.61
N GLU A 51 2.99 12.48 0.78
CA GLU A 51 3.38 12.93 -0.55
C GLU A 51 4.52 13.96 -0.47
N GLU A 52 4.42 14.92 0.45
CA GLU A 52 5.46 15.94 0.66
C GLU A 52 6.78 15.32 1.10
N GLU A 53 6.77 14.44 2.09
CA GLU A 53 7.98 13.75 2.58
C GLU A 53 8.57 12.81 1.52
N PHE A 54 7.71 12.13 0.74
CA PHE A 54 8.14 11.29 -0.38
C PHE A 54 8.86 12.12 -1.45
N ILE A 55 8.31 13.28 -1.84
CA ILE A 55 8.90 14.19 -2.83
C ILE A 55 10.23 14.75 -2.30
N ASP A 56 10.32 15.08 -1.01
CA ASP A 56 11.58 15.53 -0.41
C ASP A 56 12.68 14.47 -0.48
N LYS A 57 12.28 13.21 -0.34
CA LYS A 57 13.19 12.06 -0.44
C LYS A 57 13.56 11.72 -1.90
N TYR A 58 12.64 11.95 -2.84
CA TYR A 58 12.79 11.63 -4.28
C TYR A 58 12.40 12.85 -5.13
N PRO A 59 13.25 13.90 -5.18
CA PRO A 59 12.88 15.23 -5.73
C PRO A 59 12.60 15.24 -7.25
N ASP A 60 13.08 14.24 -7.99
CA ASP A 60 12.89 14.13 -9.44
C ASP A 60 11.58 13.40 -9.81
N VAL A 61 10.76 13.00 -8.82
CA VAL A 61 9.54 12.25 -9.06
C VAL A 61 8.42 13.16 -9.55
N GLN A 62 7.75 12.78 -10.64
CA GLN A 62 6.49 13.40 -11.04
C GLN A 62 5.36 12.84 -10.20
N THR A 63 4.59 13.71 -9.54
CA THR A 63 3.54 13.30 -8.58
C THR A 63 2.16 13.60 -9.14
N PHE A 64 1.30 12.59 -9.17
CA PHE A 64 -0.12 12.67 -9.50
C PHE A 64 -0.94 12.29 -8.25
N ALA A 65 -1.69 13.26 -7.73
CA ALA A 65 -2.58 13.06 -6.58
C ALA A 65 -4.04 13.01 -7.03
N PHE A 66 -4.78 12.04 -6.51
CA PHE A 66 -6.19 11.80 -6.87
C PHE A 66 -7.06 11.77 -5.62
N ASP A 67 -8.15 12.53 -5.67
CA ASP A 67 -9.23 12.44 -4.70
C ASP A 67 -10.49 13.06 -5.31
N GLY A 68 -11.59 12.31 -5.33
CA GLY A 68 -12.88 12.79 -5.85
C GLY A 68 -13.71 13.55 -4.83
N THR A 69 -13.30 13.55 -3.56
CA THR A 69 -14.09 14.08 -2.44
C THR A 69 -13.72 15.52 -2.05
N ILE A 70 -12.52 15.98 -2.44
CA ILE A 70 -12.03 17.33 -2.16
C ILE A 70 -11.94 18.17 -3.43
N ASP A 71 -12.08 19.50 -3.29
CA ASP A 71 -12.01 20.42 -4.42
C ASP A 71 -10.58 20.86 -4.74
N GLN A 72 -9.70 20.86 -3.73
CA GLN A 72 -8.31 21.27 -3.81
C GLN A 72 -7.48 20.58 -2.75
N LEU A 73 -6.17 20.59 -2.93
CA LEU A 73 -5.24 20.08 -1.92
C LEU A 73 -5.34 20.86 -0.61
N PRO A 74 -5.08 20.22 0.55
CA PRO A 74 -5.25 20.83 1.87
C PRO A 74 -4.27 21.98 2.16
N THR A 75 -3.16 22.08 1.42
CA THR A 75 -2.18 23.17 1.55
C THR A 75 -1.92 23.85 0.22
N GLU A 76 -1.67 25.18 0.24
CA GLU A 76 -1.28 25.94 -0.95
C GLU A 76 0.15 25.72 -1.37
N ASN A 77 1.04 25.42 -0.42
CA ASN A 77 2.45 25.15 -0.68
C ASN A 77 2.66 23.66 -0.84
N ASN A 78 2.27 23.14 -1.98
CA ASN A 78 2.44 21.72 -2.29
C ASN A 78 3.49 21.52 -3.39
N LYS A 79 4.23 20.42 -3.29
CA LYS A 79 5.21 19.98 -4.27
C LYS A 79 4.60 19.03 -5.29
N ILE A 80 3.31 18.76 -5.17
CA ILE A 80 2.57 17.83 -6.01
C ILE A 80 2.44 18.42 -7.42
N SER A 81 2.88 17.68 -8.42
CA SER A 81 2.89 18.13 -9.83
C SER A 81 1.48 18.31 -10.40
N SER A 82 0.54 17.47 -10.00
CA SER A 82 -0.84 17.50 -10.48
C SER A 82 -1.81 16.94 -9.45
N PHE A 83 -2.83 17.71 -9.11
CA PHE A 83 -4.01 17.21 -8.40
C PHE A 83 -5.16 17.02 -9.40
N ILE A 84 -5.80 15.86 -9.32
CA ILE A 84 -6.90 15.49 -10.21
C ILE A 84 -8.10 15.08 -9.36
N LYS A 85 -9.17 15.88 -9.40
CA LYS A 85 -10.40 15.63 -8.67
C LYS A 85 -11.19 14.49 -9.29
N LYS A 86 -10.72 13.25 -9.07
CA LYS A 86 -11.39 12.01 -9.46
C LYS A 86 -11.15 10.93 -8.43
N ASN A 87 -12.14 10.08 -8.23
CA ASN A 87 -11.95 8.82 -7.51
C ASN A 87 -11.16 7.84 -8.37
N ILE A 88 -10.31 7.02 -7.75
CA ILE A 88 -9.69 5.88 -8.42
C ILE A 88 -10.66 4.70 -8.38
N GLY A 89 -10.76 3.96 -9.48
CA GLY A 89 -11.63 2.80 -9.57
C GLY A 89 -11.48 2.08 -10.92
N HIS A 90 -12.40 1.19 -11.25
CA HIS A 90 -12.26 0.30 -12.41
C HIS A 90 -12.71 0.91 -13.76
N LYS A 91 -13.12 2.17 -13.79
CA LYS A 91 -13.68 2.83 -14.99
C LYS A 91 -13.07 4.22 -15.17
N ASN A 92 -13.08 4.70 -16.42
CA ASN A 92 -12.83 6.08 -16.77
C ASN A 92 -14.15 6.80 -17.09
N ASN A 93 -14.44 7.90 -16.38
CA ASN A 93 -15.52 8.83 -16.67
C ASN A 93 -15.22 10.21 -16.06
N GLU A 94 -16.20 11.07 -15.97
CA GLU A 94 -16.04 12.43 -15.43
C GLU A 94 -15.54 12.42 -13.96
N HIS A 95 -16.00 11.46 -13.14
CA HIS A 95 -15.75 11.40 -11.68
C HIS A 95 -14.77 10.31 -11.25
N MET A 96 -14.36 9.42 -12.15
CA MET A 96 -13.54 8.25 -11.84
C MET A 96 -12.46 8.03 -12.89
N THR A 97 -11.31 7.54 -12.47
CA THR A 97 -10.20 7.11 -13.33
C THR A 97 -9.72 5.72 -12.95
N ASN A 98 -9.34 4.92 -13.95
CA ASN A 98 -8.67 3.65 -13.72
C ASN A 98 -7.13 3.77 -13.77
N LEU A 99 -6.61 4.97 -14.00
CA LEU A 99 -5.20 5.30 -14.09
C LEU A 99 -4.44 4.67 -15.27
N HIS A 100 -5.09 3.90 -16.15
CA HIS A 100 -4.39 3.16 -17.21
C HIS A 100 -3.54 4.10 -18.08
N ASP A 101 -4.08 5.25 -18.50
CA ASP A 101 -3.37 6.20 -19.37
C ASP A 101 -2.08 6.72 -18.71
N ILE A 102 -2.06 6.90 -17.38
CA ILE A 102 -0.88 7.35 -16.65
C ILE A 102 0.10 6.18 -16.45
N ILE A 103 -0.40 5.01 -16.08
CA ILE A 103 0.44 3.83 -15.87
C ILE A 103 1.11 3.39 -17.17
N ASP A 104 0.38 3.44 -18.30
CA ASP A 104 0.88 2.93 -19.58
C ASP A 104 2.06 3.73 -20.11
N VAL A 105 2.10 5.05 -19.86
CA VAL A 105 3.16 5.94 -20.35
C VAL A 105 4.31 6.14 -19.37
N ASN A 106 4.19 5.64 -18.14
CA ASN A 106 5.20 5.79 -17.10
C ASN A 106 5.84 4.44 -16.75
N GLU A 107 7.03 4.51 -16.17
CA GLU A 107 7.81 3.37 -15.67
C GLU A 107 8.31 3.70 -14.25
N ARG A 108 8.80 2.69 -13.53
CA ARG A 108 9.37 2.85 -12.18
C ARG A 108 8.46 3.65 -11.26
N ILE A 109 7.20 3.21 -11.22
CA ILE A 109 6.13 3.87 -10.48
C ILE A 109 6.16 3.45 -9.01
N PHE A 110 6.08 4.44 -8.11
CA PHE A 110 5.64 4.23 -6.74
C PHE A 110 4.15 4.53 -6.65
N ILE A 111 3.39 3.67 -6.00
CA ILE A 111 1.96 3.89 -5.83
C ILE A 111 1.55 3.83 -4.35
N LYS A 112 0.80 4.84 -3.88
CA LYS A 112 0.15 4.90 -2.56
C LYS A 112 -1.35 5.03 -2.77
N ILE A 113 -2.11 4.08 -2.26
CA ILE A 113 -3.57 4.02 -2.43
C ILE A 113 -4.27 3.76 -1.09
N ASP A 114 -5.21 4.62 -0.79
CA ASP A 114 -6.14 4.52 0.34
C ASP A 114 -7.46 5.18 -0.09
N ILE A 115 -8.38 4.40 -0.66
CA ILE A 115 -9.57 4.88 -1.40
C ILE A 115 -10.87 4.25 -0.94
N GLU A 116 -10.90 3.84 0.35
CA GLU A 116 -12.12 3.45 1.06
C GLU A 116 -12.96 2.36 0.36
N GLY A 117 -12.29 1.27 -0.08
CA GLY A 117 -12.92 0.09 -0.69
C GLY A 117 -12.91 0.09 -2.22
N GLY A 118 -12.28 1.08 -2.86
CA GLY A 118 -12.07 1.10 -4.31
C GLY A 118 -10.89 0.25 -4.80
N GLU A 119 -10.03 -0.22 -3.89
CA GLU A 119 -8.76 -0.90 -4.19
C GLU A 119 -8.97 -2.17 -5.02
N ILE A 120 -9.88 -3.02 -4.56
CA ILE A 120 -10.14 -4.33 -5.18
C ILE A 120 -10.65 -4.20 -6.63
N PRO A 121 -11.73 -3.45 -6.91
CA PRO A 121 -12.20 -3.27 -8.29
C PRO A 121 -11.14 -2.60 -9.17
N TRP A 122 -10.34 -1.68 -8.63
CA TRP A 122 -9.30 -1.02 -9.38
C TRP A 122 -8.17 -2.00 -9.78
N ILE A 123 -7.61 -2.77 -8.84
CA ILE A 123 -6.56 -3.75 -9.12
C ILE A 123 -7.05 -4.82 -10.12
N HIS A 124 -8.31 -5.24 -10.04
CA HIS A 124 -8.90 -6.15 -11.04
C HIS A 124 -8.84 -5.58 -12.46
N SER A 125 -8.98 -4.26 -12.62
CA SER A 125 -8.95 -3.60 -13.93
C SER A 125 -7.55 -3.51 -14.55
N LEU A 126 -6.49 -3.58 -13.74
CA LEU A 126 -5.11 -3.51 -14.21
C LEU A 126 -4.72 -4.78 -14.98
N SER A 127 -3.85 -4.65 -15.96
CA SER A 127 -3.15 -5.80 -16.56
C SER A 127 -1.97 -6.25 -15.70
N ASP A 128 -1.45 -7.46 -15.96
CA ASP A 128 -0.23 -7.92 -15.30
C ASP A 128 0.98 -7.03 -15.68
N ASP A 129 1.02 -6.53 -16.92
CA ASP A 129 2.08 -5.62 -17.40
C ASP A 129 2.02 -4.26 -16.69
N GLN A 130 0.83 -3.72 -16.44
CA GLN A 130 0.65 -2.50 -15.68
C GLN A 130 1.10 -2.67 -14.22
N LEU A 131 0.72 -3.77 -13.57
CA LEU A 131 1.20 -4.10 -12.22
C LEU A 131 2.72 -4.27 -12.16
N ASN A 132 3.34 -4.80 -13.21
CA ASN A 132 4.80 -5.01 -13.28
C ASN A 132 5.60 -3.69 -13.33
N LYS A 133 4.96 -2.54 -13.64
CA LYS A 133 5.59 -1.22 -13.63
C LYS A 133 5.73 -0.61 -12.24
N PHE A 134 5.05 -1.17 -11.25
CA PHE A 134 5.13 -0.69 -9.88
C PHE A 134 6.38 -1.26 -9.21
N GLU A 135 7.29 -0.37 -8.83
CA GLU A 135 8.47 -0.74 -8.03
C GLU A 135 8.09 -1.10 -6.60
N GLN A 136 7.15 -0.34 -6.07
CA GLN A 136 6.62 -0.49 -4.73
C GLN A 136 5.15 -0.05 -4.68
N ILE A 137 4.34 -0.81 -3.93
CA ILE A 137 2.92 -0.54 -3.72
C ILE A 137 2.71 -0.37 -2.22
N VAL A 138 2.21 0.79 -1.82
CA VAL A 138 1.67 1.03 -0.47
C VAL A 138 0.17 1.15 -0.60
N MET A 139 -0.57 0.35 0.15
CA MET A 139 -2.02 0.28 0.00
C MET A 139 -2.71 -0.07 1.31
N GLU A 140 -3.75 0.68 1.63
CA GLU A 140 -4.71 0.30 2.63
C GLU A 140 -5.86 -0.49 1.98
N PHE A 141 -6.18 -1.66 2.53
CA PHE A 141 -7.25 -2.52 2.06
C PHE A 141 -8.42 -2.51 3.03
N HIS A 142 -9.63 -2.33 2.49
CA HIS A 142 -10.87 -2.28 3.23
C HIS A 142 -11.69 -3.56 3.03
N ALA A 143 -11.77 -4.37 4.10
CA ALA A 143 -12.61 -5.58 4.22
C ALA A 143 -12.59 -6.56 3.01
N PRO A 144 -11.43 -7.00 2.50
CA PRO A 144 -11.32 -7.84 1.31
C PRO A 144 -11.50 -9.33 1.64
N TYR A 145 -12.73 -9.81 1.82
CA TYR A 145 -12.99 -11.16 2.36
C TYR A 145 -13.69 -12.14 1.43
N SER A 146 -14.16 -11.74 0.25
CA SER A 146 -14.74 -12.66 -0.71
C SER A 146 -13.68 -13.43 -1.50
N GLU A 147 -14.04 -14.57 -2.11
CA GLU A 147 -13.10 -15.32 -2.96
C GLU A 147 -12.65 -14.50 -4.18
N ARG A 148 -13.51 -13.65 -4.71
CA ARG A 148 -13.18 -12.75 -5.80
C ARG A 148 -12.14 -11.69 -5.40
N GLU A 149 -12.18 -11.23 -4.16
CA GLU A 149 -11.23 -10.26 -3.62
C GLU A 149 -9.85 -10.87 -3.41
N ILE A 150 -9.77 -12.18 -3.16
CA ILE A 150 -8.49 -12.89 -3.02
C ILE A 150 -7.71 -12.95 -4.33
N GLU A 151 -8.39 -13.04 -5.45
CA GLU A 151 -7.75 -13.04 -6.76
C GLU A 151 -6.87 -11.79 -6.96
N VAL A 152 -7.22 -10.68 -6.31
CA VAL A 152 -6.44 -9.44 -6.31
C VAL A 152 -5.07 -9.64 -5.66
N PHE A 153 -5.03 -10.27 -4.48
CA PHE A 153 -3.76 -10.55 -3.81
C PHE A 153 -2.90 -11.53 -4.62
N ASN A 154 -3.50 -12.56 -5.19
CA ASN A 154 -2.79 -13.47 -6.08
C ASN A 154 -2.23 -12.74 -7.30
N LYS A 155 -2.96 -11.75 -7.82
CA LYS A 155 -2.53 -10.94 -8.96
C LYS A 155 -1.34 -10.06 -8.60
N ILE A 156 -1.36 -9.36 -7.46
CA ILE A 156 -0.21 -8.59 -6.96
C ILE A 156 0.96 -9.53 -6.70
N ASN A 157 0.72 -10.67 -6.06
CA ASN A 157 1.73 -11.65 -5.70
C ASN A 157 2.41 -12.33 -6.89
N LYS A 158 1.97 -12.12 -8.14
CA LYS A 158 2.74 -12.57 -9.33
C LYS A 158 4.09 -11.88 -9.42
N ASN A 159 4.12 -10.56 -9.22
CA ASN A 159 5.29 -9.72 -9.44
C ASN A 159 5.85 -9.07 -8.17
N HIS A 160 5.13 -9.14 -7.05
CA HIS A 160 5.53 -8.49 -5.80
C HIS A 160 5.48 -9.46 -4.63
N TYR A 161 6.28 -9.16 -3.59
CA TYR A 161 6.17 -9.77 -2.27
C TYR A 161 5.63 -8.74 -1.28
N LEU A 162 4.72 -9.17 -0.41
CA LEU A 162 4.27 -8.40 0.75
C LEU A 162 5.41 -8.38 1.78
N VAL A 163 5.96 -7.19 2.08
CA VAL A 163 7.13 -7.03 2.96
C VAL A 163 6.82 -6.24 4.22
N HIS A 164 5.64 -5.64 4.27
CA HIS A 164 5.12 -4.99 5.48
C HIS A 164 3.62 -5.14 5.52
N PHE A 165 3.11 -5.38 6.72
CA PHE A 165 1.69 -5.50 7.02
C PHE A 165 1.43 -4.84 8.37
N HIS A 166 0.44 -3.97 8.45
CA HIS A 166 -0.02 -3.35 9.69
C HIS A 166 -1.55 -3.37 9.75
N ALA A 167 -2.10 -3.75 10.90
CA ALA A 167 -3.52 -3.76 11.13
C ALA A 167 -4.00 -2.35 11.50
N ASN A 168 -4.88 -1.74 10.70
CA ASN A 168 -5.56 -0.52 11.13
C ASN A 168 -6.49 -0.85 12.31
N ASN A 169 -6.27 -0.23 13.45
CA ASN A 169 -6.99 -0.51 14.70
C ASN A 169 -8.35 0.18 14.82
N CYS A 170 -8.86 0.81 13.74
CA CYS A 170 -10.18 1.43 13.71
C CYS A 170 -11.33 0.43 13.72
N CYS A 171 -11.17 -0.67 12.96
CA CYS A 171 -12.32 -1.40 12.43
C CYS A 171 -12.39 -2.86 12.91
N GLY A 172 -11.52 -3.25 13.86
CA GLY A 172 -11.50 -4.58 14.46
C GLY A 172 -11.01 -5.69 13.53
N VAL A 173 -11.31 -6.92 13.91
CA VAL A 173 -10.79 -8.13 13.25
C VAL A 173 -11.90 -9.12 12.92
N ARG A 174 -11.61 -10.05 12.01
CA ARG A 174 -12.48 -11.14 11.61
C ARG A 174 -11.73 -12.47 11.59
N ASN A 175 -12.36 -13.54 12.07
CA ASN A 175 -11.83 -14.88 11.90
C ASN A 175 -12.13 -15.38 10.49
N HIS A 176 -11.10 -15.79 9.78
CA HIS A 176 -11.20 -16.32 8.43
C HIS A 176 -10.43 -17.62 8.30
N ARG A 177 -11.17 -18.75 8.26
CA ARG A 177 -10.60 -20.12 8.22
C ARG A 177 -9.59 -20.40 9.34
N GLY A 178 -9.85 -19.88 10.55
CA GLY A 178 -8.99 -20.07 11.72
C GLY A 178 -7.88 -19.02 11.87
N VAL A 179 -7.70 -18.12 10.92
CA VAL A 179 -6.76 -17.00 11.00
C VAL A 179 -7.54 -15.72 11.28
N ILE A 180 -7.07 -14.95 12.26
CA ILE A 180 -7.63 -13.61 12.53
C ILE A 180 -7.01 -12.63 11.53
N ILE A 181 -7.85 -11.90 10.81
CA ILE A 181 -7.44 -10.89 9.84
C ILE A 181 -8.11 -9.57 10.18
N PRO A 182 -7.38 -8.44 10.18
CA PRO A 182 -7.97 -7.12 10.38
C PRO A 182 -8.98 -6.79 9.28
N ASN A 183 -10.02 -6.03 9.63
CA ASN A 183 -10.99 -5.56 8.64
C ASN A 183 -10.42 -4.49 7.71
N VAL A 184 -9.49 -3.69 8.23
CA VAL A 184 -8.72 -2.71 7.46
C VAL A 184 -7.25 -2.90 7.78
N PHE A 185 -6.39 -2.86 6.78
CA PHE A 185 -4.96 -3.07 6.98
C PHE A 185 -4.11 -2.42 5.89
N GLU A 186 -2.94 -1.96 6.29
CA GLU A 186 -1.92 -1.36 5.45
C GLU A 186 -0.94 -2.42 4.95
N CYS A 187 -0.60 -2.36 3.68
CA CYS A 187 0.34 -3.27 3.03
C CYS A 187 1.42 -2.50 2.29
N THR A 188 2.67 -2.97 2.42
CA THR A 188 3.73 -2.57 1.50
C THR A 188 4.20 -3.78 0.72
N TYR A 189 4.06 -3.71 -0.60
CA TYR A 189 4.57 -4.70 -1.53
C TYR A 189 5.81 -4.18 -2.25
N LEU A 190 6.80 -5.04 -2.42
CA LEU A 190 8.04 -4.75 -3.12
C LEU A 190 8.18 -5.65 -4.33
N HIS A 191 8.57 -5.09 -5.49
CA HIS A 191 8.75 -5.85 -6.72
C HIS A 191 9.80 -6.95 -6.54
N LYS A 192 9.49 -8.17 -7.01
CA LYS A 192 10.32 -9.38 -6.84
C LYS A 192 11.73 -9.26 -7.38
N LYS A 193 11.97 -8.39 -8.38
CA LYS A 193 13.30 -8.16 -8.95
C LYS A 193 14.36 -7.69 -7.96
N TYR A 194 13.94 -7.17 -6.81
CA TYR A 194 14.83 -6.71 -5.75
C TYR A 194 15.31 -7.81 -4.80
N PHE A 195 14.77 -9.01 -4.91
CA PHE A 195 15.09 -10.12 -4.01
C PHE A 195 16.14 -11.04 -4.63
N GLN A 196 17.27 -11.22 -3.94
CA GLN A 196 18.25 -12.27 -4.24
C GLN A 196 17.89 -13.58 -3.54
N THR A 197 17.35 -13.48 -2.34
CA THR A 197 16.84 -14.59 -1.53
C THR A 197 15.49 -14.22 -0.98
N VAL A 198 14.63 -15.21 -0.76
CA VAL A 198 13.27 -14.99 -0.23
C VAL A 198 13.17 -15.68 1.13
N GLU A 199 12.95 -14.90 2.16
CA GLU A 199 12.78 -15.34 3.55
C GLU A 199 11.42 -14.90 4.07
N LEU A 200 10.81 -15.71 4.92
CA LEU A 200 9.56 -15.36 5.60
C LEU A 200 9.83 -14.34 6.71
N ASN A 201 8.86 -13.48 6.95
CA ASN A 201 8.93 -12.51 8.04
C ASN A 201 8.94 -13.20 9.40
N GLN A 202 9.87 -12.80 10.27
CA GLN A 202 9.99 -13.24 11.65
C GLN A 202 9.83 -12.09 12.66
N ASP A 203 9.78 -10.86 12.17
CA ASP A 203 9.61 -9.68 13.00
C ASP A 203 8.16 -9.56 13.47
N ALA A 204 7.98 -9.11 14.70
CA ALA A 204 6.66 -8.91 15.29
C ALA A 204 5.83 -7.88 14.49
N ILE A 205 4.53 -8.09 14.44
CA ILE A 205 3.55 -7.17 13.87
C ILE A 205 2.51 -6.82 14.96
N PRO A 206 2.38 -5.52 15.33
CA PRO A 206 3.11 -4.37 14.78
C PRO A 206 4.59 -4.35 15.19
N GLY A 207 5.41 -3.77 14.31
CA GLY A 207 6.83 -3.52 14.55
C GLY A 207 7.11 -2.12 15.12
N ASN A 208 8.40 -1.78 15.28
CA ASN A 208 8.81 -0.51 15.90
C ASN A 208 8.50 0.73 15.06
N LEU A 209 8.25 0.58 13.76
CA LEU A 209 7.92 1.68 12.85
C LEU A 209 6.40 1.91 12.76
N ASP A 210 5.60 0.94 13.21
CA ASP A 210 4.15 1.03 13.16
C ASP A 210 3.63 2.01 14.20
N MET A 211 2.55 2.65 13.86
CA MET A 211 1.81 3.53 14.76
C MET A 211 0.31 3.25 14.62
N LYS A 212 -0.39 3.29 15.73
CA LYS A 212 -1.86 3.20 15.76
C LYS A 212 -2.49 4.20 14.82
N ASN A 213 -3.43 3.80 13.98
CA ASN A 213 -4.24 4.74 13.21
C ASN A 213 -5.16 5.54 14.14
N VAL A 214 -5.83 4.87 15.08
CA VAL A 214 -6.67 5.49 16.10
C VAL A 214 -5.98 5.47 17.46
N SER A 215 -5.54 6.63 17.94
CA SER A 215 -4.68 6.77 19.12
C SER A 215 -5.26 6.19 20.42
N HIS A 216 -6.60 6.21 20.58
CA HIS A 216 -7.31 5.75 21.78
C HIS A 216 -7.84 4.32 21.69
N HIS A 217 -7.65 3.63 20.57
CA HIS A 217 -7.92 2.20 20.45
C HIS A 217 -6.66 1.38 20.78
N ASP A 218 -6.87 0.13 21.24
CA ASP A 218 -5.77 -0.79 21.44
C ASP A 218 -5.18 -1.24 20.10
N GLU A 219 -3.88 -1.56 20.11
CA GLU A 219 -3.18 -2.11 18.96
C GLU A 219 -3.64 -3.54 18.67
N ILE A 220 -3.61 -3.92 17.39
CA ILE A 220 -3.94 -5.27 16.94
C ILE A 220 -2.66 -6.06 16.69
N TYR A 221 -2.39 -7.07 17.51
CA TYR A 221 -1.20 -7.93 17.40
C TYR A 221 -1.51 -9.17 16.58
N ILE A 222 -0.72 -9.40 15.51
CA ILE A 222 -0.91 -10.54 14.59
C ILE A 222 0.40 -11.32 14.40
N ASN A 223 0.92 -11.88 15.51
CA ASN A 223 2.21 -12.57 15.56
C ASN A 223 2.07 -14.10 15.30
N TYR A 224 1.47 -14.47 14.19
CA TYR A 224 1.24 -15.85 13.75
C TYR A 224 1.21 -15.94 12.20
N PRO A 225 1.41 -17.14 11.63
CA PRO A 225 1.29 -17.30 10.18
C PRO A 225 -0.10 -16.92 9.63
N PRO A 226 -0.16 -16.31 8.44
CA PRO A 226 0.93 -16.14 7.48
C PRO A 226 1.74 -14.84 7.65
N PHE A 227 1.50 -14.06 8.70
CA PHE A 227 2.11 -12.75 8.91
C PHE A 227 3.50 -12.84 9.55
N VAL A 228 3.62 -13.67 10.60
CA VAL A 228 4.89 -13.90 11.30
C VAL A 228 5.17 -15.38 11.38
N HIS A 229 6.36 -15.78 10.97
CA HIS A 229 6.81 -17.17 11.00
C HIS A 229 7.92 -17.32 12.04
N PRO A 230 7.70 -18.08 13.13
CA PRO A 230 8.73 -18.30 14.13
C PRO A 230 9.94 -18.98 13.48
N SER A 231 11.14 -18.59 13.93
CA SER A 231 12.37 -19.27 13.53
C SER A 231 12.23 -20.75 13.84
N SER A 232 12.55 -21.60 12.83
CA SER A 232 12.69 -23.04 13.10
C SER A 232 13.77 -23.19 14.17
N VAL A 233 13.39 -23.60 15.37
CA VAL A 233 14.37 -23.99 16.39
C VAL A 233 15.03 -25.26 15.84
N VAL A 234 16.26 -25.09 15.33
CA VAL A 234 17.12 -26.19 14.88
C VAL A 234 17.70 -26.90 16.10
#